data_f6205d3c2083fbace67da50a31948dee
#
_entry.id   f6205d3c2083fbace67da50a31948dee
#
_cell.length_a   1.000
_cell.length_b   1.000
_cell.length_c   1.000
_cell.angle_alpha   90.00
_cell.angle_beta   90.00
_cell.angle_gamma   90.00
#
_symmetry.space_group_name_H-M   'P 1'
#
loop_
_entity.id
_entity.type
_entity.pdbx_description
1 polymer ?
#
loop_
_entity_poly.entity_id
_entity_poly.type
_entity_poly.pdbx_seq_one_letter_code
_entity_poly.pdbx_strand_id
1 'polypeptide(L)'
;MKRAQTYALVFALTLTSTAATAIAGKRVEIPVSISSRFAQGALADARASADNNQYIGCYTTEYSGTCVAIDAATEASAACTTQDPEQLALIRSITTESAIVFSWNRDGTCRTVTVWTSSFLKPAATSGY
;
A
#
# COMPACT_ATOMS: atom_id res chain seq x y z
N MET A 1 5.49 68.73 34.26
CA MET A 1 5.89 67.30 34.52
C MET A 1 5.02 66.35 33.74
N LYS A 2 5.48 65.80 32.63
CA LYS A 2 4.74 64.88 31.80
C LYS A 2 5.22 63.46 32.16
N ARG A 3 4.32 62.65 32.70
CA ARG A 3 4.58 61.23 32.99
C ARG A 3 4.38 60.45 31.71
N ALA A 4 5.44 59.85 31.20
CA ALA A 4 5.36 58.87 30.11
C ALA A 4 4.89 57.54 30.67
N GLN A 5 3.74 57.03 30.19
CA GLN A 5 3.26 55.69 30.44
C GLN A 5 3.83 54.75 29.39
N THR A 6 4.70 53.86 29.83
CA THR A 6 5.25 52.81 28.99
C THR A 6 4.28 51.63 28.99
N TYR A 7 3.63 51.37 27.86
CA TYR A 7 2.82 50.17 27.67
C TYR A 7 3.74 49.01 27.25
N ALA A 8 3.90 48.04 28.13
CA ALA A 8 4.57 46.79 27.82
C ALA A 8 3.57 45.88 27.08
N LEU A 9 3.82 45.66 25.79
CA LEU A 9 3.11 44.66 25.00
C LEU A 9 3.65 43.27 25.37
N VAL A 10 2.85 42.50 26.09
CA VAL A 10 3.14 41.07 26.35
C VAL A 10 2.64 40.26 25.13
N PHE A 11 3.56 39.86 24.30
CA PHE A 11 3.30 38.88 23.25
C PHE A 11 3.19 37.48 23.88
N ALA A 12 1.96 36.97 24.04
CA ALA A 12 1.73 35.59 24.40
C ALA A 12 1.97 34.68 23.17
N LEU A 13 3.13 34.00 23.12
CA LEU A 13 3.39 32.93 22.17
C LEU A 13 2.54 31.72 22.59
N THR A 14 1.46 31.47 21.91
CA THR A 14 0.72 30.21 21.99
C THR A 14 1.49 29.16 21.19
N LEU A 15 2.24 28.29 21.88
CA LEU A 15 2.78 27.08 21.28
C LEU A 15 1.60 26.12 21.03
N THR A 16 1.16 26.04 19.78
CA THR A 16 0.30 24.95 19.34
C THR A 16 1.16 23.69 19.19
N SER A 17 1.18 22.86 20.23
CA SER A 17 1.75 21.51 20.14
C SER A 17 0.85 20.66 19.23
N THR A 18 1.27 20.46 17.98
CA THR A 18 0.72 19.41 17.14
C THR A 18 1.10 18.07 17.76
N ALA A 19 0.15 17.42 18.43
CA ALA A 19 0.31 16.06 18.89
C ALA A 19 0.47 15.16 17.67
N ALA A 20 1.71 14.79 17.33
CA ALA A 20 1.97 13.72 16.39
C ALA A 20 1.45 12.42 17.05
N THR A 21 0.40 11.86 16.49
CA THR A 21 -0.07 10.55 16.92
C THR A 21 1.01 9.52 16.59
N ALA A 22 1.80 9.16 17.61
CA ALA A 22 2.76 8.08 17.49
C ALA A 22 1.98 6.77 17.29
N ILE A 23 1.98 6.25 16.06
CA ILE A 23 1.40 4.96 15.77
C ILE A 23 2.43 3.92 16.23
N ALA A 24 2.18 3.32 17.39
CA ALA A 24 3.02 2.27 17.93
C ALA A 24 2.72 0.93 17.24
N GLY A 25 3.77 0.18 16.93
CA GLY A 25 3.68 -1.15 16.32
C GLY A 25 4.74 -1.35 15.23
N LYS A 26 5.08 -2.62 14.97
CA LYS A 26 5.98 -2.97 13.88
C LYS A 26 5.28 -2.68 12.54
N ARG A 27 5.96 -1.94 11.69
CA ARG A 27 5.53 -1.69 10.30
C ARG A 27 6.55 -2.24 9.34
N VAL A 28 6.07 -2.85 8.28
CA VAL A 28 6.88 -3.38 7.19
C VAL A 28 6.34 -2.81 5.89
N GLU A 29 7.21 -2.28 5.07
CA GLU A 29 6.89 -1.89 3.70
C GLU A 29 7.23 -3.06 2.78
N ILE A 30 6.31 -3.38 1.89
CA ILE A 30 6.47 -4.43 0.88
C ILE A 30 6.27 -3.78 -0.49
N PRO A 31 7.31 -3.15 -1.04
CA PRO A 31 7.24 -2.60 -2.39
C PRO A 31 7.00 -3.72 -3.40
N VAL A 32 6.47 -3.36 -4.55
CA VAL A 32 6.27 -4.34 -5.61
C VAL A 32 7.61 -4.82 -6.12
N SER A 33 7.79 -6.12 -6.15
CA SER A 33 8.97 -6.77 -6.71
C SER A 33 8.60 -7.99 -7.54
N ILE A 34 9.31 -8.17 -8.64
CA ILE A 34 9.14 -9.29 -9.56
C ILE A 34 10.49 -10.02 -9.71
N SER A 35 10.48 -11.30 -9.52
CA SER A 35 11.68 -12.16 -9.64
C SER A 35 11.28 -13.50 -10.23
N SER A 36 11.92 -13.90 -11.33
CA SER A 36 11.63 -15.15 -12.03
C SER A 36 10.15 -15.27 -12.42
N ARG A 37 9.38 -16.12 -11.73
CA ARG A 37 7.92 -16.28 -11.92
C ARG A 37 7.16 -16.03 -10.63
N PHE A 38 7.55 -15.00 -9.96
CA PHE A 38 7.05 -14.63 -8.64
C PHE A 38 6.92 -13.12 -8.56
N ALA A 39 5.80 -12.64 -8.07
CA ALA A 39 5.53 -11.23 -7.81
C ALA A 39 4.97 -11.06 -6.41
N GLN A 40 5.35 -9.99 -5.73
CA GLN A 40 4.83 -9.64 -4.42
C GLN A 40 4.74 -8.14 -4.24
N GLY A 41 3.88 -7.71 -3.34
CA GLY A 41 3.76 -6.31 -2.94
C GLY A 41 2.54 -6.07 -2.05
N ALA A 42 2.57 -4.99 -1.29
CA ALA A 42 1.43 -4.51 -0.54
C ALA A 42 0.69 -3.42 -1.34
N LEU A 43 -0.64 -3.51 -1.38
CA LEU A 43 -1.46 -2.56 -2.14
C LEU A 43 -1.29 -1.13 -1.64
N ALA A 44 -1.21 -0.96 -0.32
CA ALA A 44 -1.04 0.35 0.30
C ALA A 44 0.33 0.98 -0.04
N ASP A 45 1.39 0.17 -0.06
CA ASP A 45 2.74 0.63 -0.39
C ASP A 45 2.86 0.99 -1.88
N ALA A 46 2.30 0.17 -2.76
CA ALA A 46 2.25 0.47 -4.19
C ALA A 46 1.49 1.79 -4.46
N ARG A 47 0.35 2.01 -3.79
CA ARG A 47 -0.44 3.24 -3.93
C ARG A 47 0.29 4.47 -3.37
N ALA A 48 1.05 4.32 -2.29
CA ALA A 48 1.79 5.41 -1.65
C ALA A 48 3.19 5.63 -2.24
N SER A 49 3.57 4.88 -3.27
CA SER A 49 4.89 5.00 -3.89
C SER A 49 5.07 6.35 -4.58
N ALA A 50 6.30 6.85 -4.54
CA ALA A 50 6.65 8.11 -5.19
C ALA A 50 6.90 7.97 -6.70
N ASP A 51 7.07 6.74 -7.20
CA ASP A 51 7.45 6.48 -8.61
C ASP A 51 6.28 6.57 -9.60
N ASN A 52 5.04 6.47 -9.14
CA ASN A 52 3.82 6.44 -9.97
C ASN A 52 3.71 5.27 -10.96
N ASN A 53 4.62 4.31 -10.91
CA ASN A 53 4.71 3.21 -11.87
C ASN A 53 4.42 1.86 -11.24
N GLN A 54 4.86 1.63 -9.97
CA GLN A 54 4.64 0.32 -9.38
C GLN A 54 3.16 0.04 -9.15
N TYR A 55 2.80 -1.18 -9.44
CA TYR A 55 1.43 -1.64 -9.34
C TYR A 55 1.40 -3.10 -8.92
N ILE A 56 0.47 -3.45 -8.06
CA ILE A 56 0.08 -4.84 -7.82
C ILE A 56 -1.41 -4.88 -7.53
N GLY A 57 -2.09 -5.86 -8.07
CA GLY A 57 -3.51 -6.05 -7.85
C GLY A 57 -4.04 -7.26 -8.58
N CYS A 58 -5.23 -7.66 -8.19
CA CYS A 58 -5.97 -8.71 -8.87
C CYS A 58 -7.40 -8.22 -9.11
N TYR A 59 -8.02 -8.71 -10.16
CA TYR A 59 -9.43 -8.53 -10.45
C TYR A 59 -10.09 -9.85 -10.78
N THR A 60 -11.38 -9.95 -10.55
CA THR A 60 -12.14 -11.15 -10.86
C THR A 60 -13.33 -10.82 -11.77
N THR A 61 -13.61 -11.75 -12.65
CA THR A 61 -14.91 -11.89 -13.32
C THR A 61 -15.73 -12.96 -12.61
N GLU A 62 -16.85 -13.36 -13.19
CA GLU A 62 -17.66 -14.46 -12.66
C GLU A 62 -16.90 -15.79 -12.65
N TYR A 63 -16.08 -16.04 -13.65
CA TYR A 63 -15.43 -17.34 -13.89
C TYR A 63 -13.90 -17.33 -13.83
N SER A 64 -13.29 -16.17 -13.73
CA SER A 64 -11.83 -16.05 -13.77
C SER A 64 -11.30 -14.95 -12.88
N GLY A 65 -10.03 -15.06 -12.52
CA GLY A 65 -9.28 -14.03 -11.82
C GLY A 65 -7.96 -13.79 -12.52
N THR A 66 -7.50 -12.54 -12.50
CA THR A 66 -6.21 -12.15 -13.06
C THR A 66 -5.47 -11.32 -12.03
N CYS A 67 -4.21 -11.67 -11.77
CA CYS A 67 -3.30 -10.87 -10.96
C CYS A 67 -2.24 -10.23 -11.86
N VAL A 68 -1.92 -8.97 -11.59
CA VAL A 68 -0.96 -8.16 -12.37
C VAL A 68 -0.02 -7.46 -11.41
N ALA A 69 1.25 -7.36 -11.77
CA ALA A 69 2.25 -6.57 -11.06
C ALA A 69 3.16 -5.82 -12.04
N ILE A 70 3.62 -4.64 -11.62
CA ILE A 70 4.64 -3.84 -12.29
C ILE A 70 5.65 -3.44 -11.23
N ASP A 71 6.90 -3.81 -11.45
CA ASP A 71 8.04 -3.47 -10.61
C ASP A 71 8.70 -2.21 -11.19
N ALA A 72 8.61 -1.10 -10.47
CA ALA A 72 9.17 0.18 -10.94
C ALA A 72 10.70 0.19 -10.96
N ALA A 73 11.37 -0.61 -10.13
CA ALA A 73 12.83 -0.63 -10.06
C ALA A 73 13.46 -1.36 -11.26
N THR A 74 12.78 -2.38 -11.79
CA THR A 74 13.26 -3.20 -12.91
C THR A 74 12.48 -2.97 -14.21
N GLU A 75 11.38 -2.22 -14.15
CA GLU A 75 10.41 -2.04 -15.24
C GLU A 75 9.77 -3.37 -15.70
N ALA A 76 9.92 -4.43 -14.94
CA ALA A 76 9.33 -5.72 -15.22
C ALA A 76 7.82 -5.67 -14.97
N SER A 77 7.07 -6.38 -15.79
CA SER A 77 5.64 -6.63 -15.59
C SER A 77 5.34 -8.13 -15.59
N ALA A 78 4.33 -8.51 -14.84
CA ALA A 78 3.89 -9.89 -14.72
C ALA A 78 2.37 -9.95 -14.63
N ALA A 79 1.81 -11.01 -15.18
CA ALA A 79 0.39 -11.30 -15.05
C ALA A 79 0.16 -12.81 -15.03
N CYS A 80 -0.88 -13.23 -14.32
CA CYS A 80 -1.39 -14.60 -14.43
C CYS A 80 -2.90 -14.62 -14.33
N THR A 81 -3.51 -15.65 -14.91
CA THR A 81 -4.96 -15.87 -14.90
C THR A 81 -5.29 -17.22 -14.30
N THR A 82 -6.35 -17.28 -13.52
CA THR A 82 -6.84 -18.51 -12.90
C THR A 82 -8.34 -18.68 -13.09
N GLN A 83 -8.78 -19.93 -13.14
CA GLN A 83 -10.18 -20.35 -13.04
C GLN A 83 -10.39 -21.26 -11.83
N ASP A 84 -9.33 -21.48 -11.04
CA ASP A 84 -9.38 -22.29 -9.83
C ASP A 84 -10.27 -21.63 -8.77
N PRO A 85 -11.31 -22.31 -8.26
CA PRO A 85 -12.26 -21.72 -7.32
C PRO A 85 -11.61 -21.31 -5.99
N GLU A 86 -10.57 -22.00 -5.53
CA GLU A 86 -9.88 -21.67 -4.29
C GLU A 86 -9.03 -20.39 -4.46
N GLN A 87 -8.33 -20.28 -5.58
CA GLN A 87 -7.59 -19.06 -5.91
C GLN A 87 -8.54 -17.87 -6.14
N LEU A 88 -9.69 -18.09 -6.79
CA LEU A 88 -10.71 -17.04 -6.94
C LEU A 88 -11.25 -16.56 -5.59
N ALA A 89 -11.46 -17.48 -4.64
CA ALA A 89 -11.87 -17.10 -3.29
C ALA A 89 -10.81 -16.24 -2.59
N LEU A 90 -9.52 -16.58 -2.71
CA LEU A 90 -8.42 -15.78 -2.18
C LEU A 90 -8.37 -14.39 -2.82
N ILE A 91 -8.48 -14.29 -4.14
CA ILE A 91 -8.48 -13.01 -4.85
C ILE A 91 -9.66 -12.14 -4.38
N ARG A 92 -10.84 -12.72 -4.18
CA ARG A 92 -12.02 -12.00 -3.68
C ARG A 92 -11.89 -11.54 -2.23
N SER A 93 -10.96 -12.10 -1.47
CA SER A 93 -10.68 -11.70 -0.08
C SER A 93 -9.73 -10.49 0.02
N ILE A 94 -9.15 -10.02 -1.08
CA ILE A 94 -8.22 -8.91 -1.09
C ILE A 94 -8.92 -7.62 -0.63
N THR A 95 -8.28 -6.93 0.30
CA THR A 95 -8.68 -5.60 0.78
C THR A 95 -7.63 -4.56 0.42
N THR A 96 -7.92 -3.29 0.61
CA THR A 96 -6.99 -2.18 0.35
C THR A 96 -5.70 -2.23 1.17
N GLU A 97 -5.70 -3.00 2.26
CA GLU A 97 -4.57 -3.18 3.18
C GLU A 97 -3.90 -4.56 3.06
N SER A 98 -4.27 -5.32 2.05
CA SER A 98 -3.66 -6.63 1.80
C SER A 98 -2.29 -6.49 1.13
N ALA A 99 -1.42 -7.46 1.39
CA ALA A 99 -0.30 -7.77 0.52
C ALA A 99 -0.63 -9.00 -0.31
N ILE A 100 -0.15 -9.03 -1.53
CA ILE A 100 -0.40 -10.08 -2.50
C ILE A 100 0.93 -10.71 -2.90
N VAL A 101 0.91 -12.01 -3.01
CA VAL A 101 1.98 -12.80 -3.60
C VAL A 101 1.36 -13.73 -4.63
N PHE A 102 1.88 -13.73 -5.84
CA PHE A 102 1.45 -14.69 -6.84
C PHE A 102 2.64 -15.21 -7.67
N SER A 103 2.50 -16.42 -8.12
CA SER A 103 3.43 -17.04 -9.05
C SER A 103 2.68 -17.65 -10.24
N TRP A 104 3.38 -17.86 -11.34
CA TRP A 104 2.74 -18.31 -12.58
C TRP A 104 3.55 -19.41 -13.27
N ASN A 105 2.84 -20.17 -14.09
CA ASN A 105 3.39 -21.16 -14.99
C ASN A 105 3.84 -20.51 -16.31
N ARG A 106 4.52 -21.27 -17.14
CA ARG A 106 4.99 -20.79 -18.47
C ARG A 106 3.86 -20.41 -19.43
N ASP A 107 2.69 -21.01 -19.22
CA ASP A 107 1.48 -20.76 -20.02
C ASP A 107 0.68 -19.53 -19.56
N GLY A 108 1.13 -18.81 -18.52
CA GLY A 108 0.45 -17.65 -17.98
C GLY A 108 -0.64 -17.96 -16.96
N THR A 109 -0.87 -19.22 -16.61
CA THR A 109 -1.80 -19.58 -15.54
C THR A 109 -1.19 -19.30 -14.17
N CYS A 110 -2.01 -18.87 -13.19
CA CYS A 110 -1.55 -18.70 -11.83
C CYS A 110 -1.20 -20.07 -11.22
N ARG A 111 0.02 -20.20 -10.72
CA ARG A 111 0.46 -21.37 -9.99
C ARG A 111 0.06 -21.29 -8.53
N THR A 112 0.31 -20.14 -7.90
CA THR A 112 -0.10 -19.86 -6.52
C THR A 112 -0.59 -18.42 -6.41
N VAL A 113 -1.55 -18.22 -5.53
CA VAL A 113 -2.00 -16.91 -5.08
C VAL A 113 -2.03 -16.93 -3.57
N THR A 114 -1.41 -15.95 -2.93
CA THR A 114 -1.44 -15.78 -1.48
C THR A 114 -1.87 -14.35 -1.15
N VAL A 115 -2.77 -14.21 -0.21
CA VAL A 115 -3.22 -12.92 0.29
C VAL A 115 -2.88 -12.82 1.76
N TRP A 116 -2.17 -11.74 2.13
CA TRP A 116 -1.84 -11.45 3.52
C TRP A 116 -2.64 -10.26 4.02
N THR A 117 -3.20 -10.42 5.20
CA THR A 117 -3.78 -9.33 5.98
C THR A 117 -3.16 -9.36 7.36
N SER A 118 -2.40 -8.35 7.73
CA SER A 118 -1.62 -8.34 8.96
C SER A 118 -1.47 -6.93 9.51
N SER A 119 -1.44 -6.82 10.83
CA SER A 119 -1.27 -5.54 11.52
C SER A 119 0.07 -4.84 11.27
N PHE A 120 1.07 -5.54 10.72
CA PHE A 120 2.35 -4.93 10.37
C PHE A 120 2.34 -4.27 8.98
N LEU A 121 1.33 -4.54 8.15
CA LEU A 121 1.19 -3.86 6.88
C LEU A 121 0.80 -2.39 7.10
N LYS A 122 1.30 -1.53 6.24
CA LYS A 122 0.97 -0.11 6.27
C LYS A 122 -0.53 0.06 5.95
N PRO A 123 -1.29 0.82 6.73
CA PRO A 123 -2.66 1.13 6.37
C PRO A 123 -2.72 1.92 5.07
N ALA A 124 -3.81 1.76 4.34
CA ALA A 124 -4.09 2.61 3.18
C ALA A 124 -4.05 4.08 3.61
N ALA A 125 -3.40 4.93 2.82
CA ALA A 125 -3.40 6.36 3.07
C ALA A 125 -4.87 6.84 3.08
N THR A 126 -5.31 7.39 4.19
CA THR A 126 -6.58 8.10 4.22
C THR A 126 -6.44 9.32 3.32
N SER A 127 -7.12 9.31 2.18
CA SER A 127 -7.27 10.52 1.39
C SER A 127 -8.04 11.51 2.28
N GLY A 128 -7.35 12.52 2.78
CA GLY A 128 -8.02 13.65 3.42
C GLY A 128 -8.91 14.31 2.37
N TYR A 129 -10.21 14.31 2.63
CA TYR A 129 -11.16 15.16 1.92
C TYR A 129 -11.03 16.59 2.43
#